data_74a8ce10b310959e4ee6895790518486
#
_entry.id   74a8ce10b310959e4ee6895790518486
#
_cell.length_a   1.000
_cell.length_b   1.000
_cell.length_c   1.000
_cell.angle_alpha   90.00
_cell.angle_beta   90.00
_cell.angle_gamma   90.00
#
_symmetry.space_group_name_H-M   'P 1'
#
loop_
_entity.id
_entity.type
_entity.pdbx_description
1 polymer ?
#
loop_
_entity_poly.entity_id
_entity_poly.type
_entity_poly.pdbx_seq_one_letter_code
_entity_poly.pdbx_strand_id
1 'polypeptide(L)'
;SRYFQKKDRVFLPYHNLRTHRDREALVKKLKDLPFVDYVEEKLPFKEYVKKMDEYKYVLCLEGLGNDLHRNYEALLVDTIPINIKNRVEPMFKQHYIPSEFVDSWDDLDEEWFASLSKNYYGYDKIEEFLTVEYWANLIKCNLYEWEIDHINEPI
;
A
#
# COMPACT_ATOMS: atom_id res chain seq x y z
N SER A 1 -17.19 -5.15 5.79
CA SER A 1 -15.84 -5.35 5.25
C SER A 1 -15.28 -6.68 5.72
N ARG A 2 -14.69 -7.47 4.81
CA ARG A 2 -14.02 -8.74 5.13
C ARG A 2 -12.76 -8.55 5.97
N TYR A 3 -12.26 -7.33 6.09
CA TYR A 3 -11.06 -6.97 6.84
C TYR A 3 -11.02 -7.53 8.27
N PHE A 4 -12.12 -7.44 9.01
CA PHE A 4 -12.19 -7.91 10.40
C PHE A 4 -12.09 -9.44 10.56
N GLN A 5 -12.30 -10.19 9.49
CA GLN A 5 -12.21 -11.66 9.48
C GLN A 5 -10.80 -12.16 9.13
N LYS A 6 -9.91 -11.25 8.70
CA LYS A 6 -8.54 -11.58 8.28
C LYS A 6 -7.63 -11.81 9.48
N LYS A 7 -6.53 -12.52 9.22
CA LYS A 7 -5.45 -12.71 10.20
C LYS A 7 -4.87 -11.35 10.60
N ASP A 8 -4.78 -11.09 11.90
CA ASP A 8 -4.10 -9.91 12.46
C ASP A 8 -2.59 -10.14 12.44
N ARG A 9 -2.03 -10.21 11.25
CA ARG A 9 -0.63 -10.48 10.92
C ARG A 9 -0.25 -9.77 9.64
N VAL A 10 1.04 -9.67 9.39
CA VAL A 10 1.60 -9.03 8.20
C VAL A 10 2.09 -10.11 7.23
N PHE A 11 1.61 -10.04 6.01
CA PHE A 11 2.08 -10.90 4.92
C PHE A 11 3.34 -10.31 4.27
N LEU A 12 4.42 -11.08 4.20
CA LEU A 12 5.60 -10.77 3.40
C LEU A 12 5.63 -11.74 2.21
N PRO A 13 5.13 -11.33 1.04
CA PRO A 13 5.17 -12.18 -0.15
C PRO A 13 6.58 -12.24 -0.74
N TYR A 14 6.77 -13.17 -1.67
CA TYR A 14 7.97 -13.21 -2.50
C TYR A 14 8.29 -11.83 -3.12
N HIS A 15 9.54 -11.44 -3.03
CA HIS A 15 10.10 -10.27 -3.70
C HIS A 15 11.28 -10.68 -4.58
N ASN A 16 11.32 -10.14 -5.81
CA ASN A 16 12.52 -10.31 -6.63
C ASN A 16 13.69 -9.54 -5.98
N LEU A 17 14.65 -10.27 -5.42
CA LEU A 17 15.76 -9.69 -4.66
C LEU A 17 16.73 -8.88 -5.53
N ARG A 18 16.69 -9.08 -6.85
CA ARG A 18 17.57 -8.38 -7.80
C ARG A 18 17.05 -6.98 -8.19
N THR A 19 15.81 -6.66 -7.87
CA THR A 19 15.18 -5.40 -8.30
C THR A 19 15.70 -4.21 -7.51
N HIS A 20 16.11 -4.41 -6.26
CA HIS A 20 16.67 -3.37 -5.40
C HIS A 20 17.76 -3.96 -4.52
N ARG A 21 18.90 -3.25 -4.42
CA ARG A 21 20.12 -3.73 -3.74
C ARG A 21 19.91 -4.16 -2.29
N ASP A 22 19.00 -3.48 -1.59
CA ASP A 22 18.79 -3.69 -0.15
C ASP A 22 17.71 -4.74 0.16
N ARG A 23 16.99 -5.25 -0.86
CA ARG A 23 15.86 -6.18 -0.66
C ARG A 23 16.23 -7.47 0.04
N GLU A 24 17.38 -8.05 -0.28
CA GLU A 24 17.80 -9.30 0.34
C GLU A 24 18.01 -9.13 1.85
N ALA A 25 18.70 -8.07 2.25
CA ALA A 25 18.92 -7.75 3.66
C ALA A 25 17.61 -7.45 4.38
N LEU A 26 16.70 -6.68 3.72
CA LEU A 26 15.38 -6.36 4.26
C LEU A 26 14.52 -7.61 4.45
N VAL A 27 14.45 -8.49 3.46
CA VAL A 27 13.68 -9.74 3.57
C VAL A 27 14.23 -10.61 4.70
N LYS A 28 15.56 -10.76 4.81
CA LYS A 28 16.17 -11.51 5.92
C LYS A 28 15.79 -10.96 7.28
N LYS A 29 15.75 -9.65 7.42
CA LYS A 29 15.37 -8.99 8.67
C LYS A 29 13.88 -9.13 8.97
N LEU A 30 13.02 -8.80 7.99
CA LEU A 30 11.58 -8.68 8.19
C LEU A 30 10.88 -10.02 8.35
N LYS A 31 11.39 -11.09 7.71
CA LYS A 31 10.79 -12.43 7.81
C LYS A 31 10.83 -13.05 9.20
N ASP A 32 11.76 -12.59 10.04
CA ASP A 32 11.96 -13.12 11.39
C ASP A 32 11.17 -12.35 12.45
N LEU A 33 10.43 -11.30 12.07
CA LEU A 33 9.54 -10.57 12.97
C LEU A 33 8.37 -11.47 13.40
N PRO A 34 8.00 -11.49 14.70
CA PRO A 34 7.04 -12.47 15.25
C PRO A 34 5.62 -12.35 14.67
N PHE A 35 5.27 -11.17 14.13
CA PHE A 35 3.95 -10.90 13.52
C PHE A 35 3.96 -11.00 11.98
N VAL A 36 5.08 -11.40 11.36
CA VAL A 36 5.23 -11.53 9.90
C VAL A 36 5.15 -12.99 9.47
N ASP A 37 4.39 -13.25 8.43
CA ASP A 37 4.36 -14.54 7.72
C ASP A 37 5.00 -14.37 6.35
N TYR A 38 6.11 -15.06 6.13
CA TYR A 38 6.89 -14.98 4.90
C TYR A 38 6.59 -16.14 3.94
N VAL A 39 6.43 -15.82 2.66
CA VAL A 39 6.35 -16.79 1.57
C VAL A 39 7.53 -16.58 0.62
N GLU A 40 8.47 -17.53 0.65
CA GLU A 40 9.70 -17.48 -0.13
C GLU A 40 9.47 -17.78 -1.61
N GLU A 41 8.48 -18.61 -1.92
CA GLU A 41 8.20 -19.03 -3.30
C GLU A 41 7.37 -17.99 -4.05
N LYS A 42 7.70 -17.82 -5.34
CA LYS A 42 6.88 -17.04 -6.25
C LYS A 42 5.61 -17.81 -6.58
N LEU A 43 4.51 -17.41 -5.99
CA LEU A 43 3.20 -17.99 -6.26
C LEU A 43 2.65 -17.52 -7.63
N PRO A 44 1.84 -18.34 -8.32
CA PRO A 44 0.98 -17.88 -9.41
C PRO A 44 0.08 -16.73 -8.93
N PHE A 45 -0.24 -15.78 -9.83
CA PHE A 45 -0.93 -14.54 -9.44
C PHE A 45 -2.22 -14.78 -8.65
N LYS A 46 -3.06 -15.72 -9.08
CA LYS A 46 -4.33 -16.04 -8.38
C LYS A 46 -4.10 -16.56 -6.95
N GLU A 47 -3.08 -17.39 -6.77
CA GLU A 47 -2.74 -17.95 -5.46
C GLU A 47 -2.12 -16.88 -4.55
N TYR A 48 -1.29 -16.03 -5.12
CA TYR A 48 -0.70 -14.88 -4.42
C TYR A 48 -1.79 -13.92 -3.90
N VAL A 49 -2.75 -13.53 -4.74
CA VAL A 49 -3.84 -12.64 -4.34
C VAL A 49 -4.73 -13.30 -3.29
N LYS A 50 -5.07 -14.59 -3.48
CA LYS A 50 -5.83 -15.37 -2.50
C LYS A 50 -5.10 -15.47 -1.16
N LYS A 51 -3.77 -15.64 -1.19
CA LYS A 51 -2.96 -15.67 0.02
C LYS A 51 -2.95 -14.32 0.72
N MET A 52 -2.80 -13.23 -0.03
CA MET A 52 -2.84 -11.85 0.51
C MET A 52 -4.19 -11.56 1.17
N ASP A 53 -5.30 -12.05 0.61
CA ASP A 53 -6.65 -11.87 1.16
C ASP A 53 -6.85 -12.48 2.56
N GLU A 54 -5.96 -13.38 2.99
CA GLU A 54 -6.01 -13.94 4.35
C GLU A 54 -5.52 -12.97 5.44
N TYR A 55 -4.79 -11.90 5.08
CA TYR A 55 -4.06 -11.03 6.00
C TYR A 55 -4.62 -9.62 6.03
N LYS A 56 -4.54 -8.98 7.21
CA LYS A 56 -4.88 -7.56 7.34
C LYS A 56 -3.85 -6.64 6.70
N TYR A 57 -2.59 -7.03 6.70
CA TYR A 57 -1.47 -6.20 6.26
C TYR A 57 -0.57 -6.93 5.29
N VAL A 58 0.09 -6.18 4.39
CA VAL A 58 1.12 -6.71 3.48
C VAL A 58 2.30 -5.74 3.37
N LEU A 59 3.52 -6.27 3.41
CA LEU A 59 4.73 -5.49 3.19
C LEU A 59 4.93 -5.22 1.70
N CYS A 60 5.06 -3.95 1.36
CA CYS A 60 5.31 -3.45 0.01
C CYS A 60 6.73 -2.88 -0.08
N LEU A 61 7.72 -3.76 -0.22
CA LEU A 61 9.12 -3.34 -0.32
C LEU A 61 9.39 -2.65 -1.65
N GLU A 62 10.13 -1.54 -1.60
CA GLU A 62 10.47 -0.75 -2.78
C GLU A 62 11.10 -1.58 -3.89
N GLY A 63 10.79 -1.21 -5.14
CA GLY A 63 11.32 -1.79 -6.35
C GLY A 63 12.03 -0.75 -7.19
N LEU A 64 11.72 -0.72 -8.50
CA LEU A 64 12.24 0.27 -9.44
C LEU A 64 11.58 1.65 -9.30
N GLY A 65 10.42 1.73 -8.67
CA GLY A 65 9.65 2.96 -8.48
C GLY A 65 9.05 3.06 -7.09
N ASN A 66 8.55 4.26 -6.77
CA ASN A 66 7.90 4.55 -5.50
C ASN A 66 6.44 4.06 -5.46
N ASP A 67 5.79 4.02 -6.62
CA ASP A 67 4.42 3.53 -6.76
C ASP A 67 4.45 2.05 -7.13
N LEU A 68 3.99 1.22 -6.22
CA LEU A 68 4.07 -0.23 -6.33
C LEU A 68 2.71 -0.83 -6.70
N HIS A 69 2.66 -1.68 -7.70
CA HIS A 69 1.45 -2.45 -8.06
C HIS A 69 0.84 -3.17 -6.85
N ARG A 70 1.68 -3.64 -5.92
CA ARG A 70 1.25 -4.35 -4.72
C ARG A 70 0.34 -3.52 -3.82
N ASN A 71 0.50 -2.20 -3.80
CA ASN A 71 -0.40 -1.33 -3.07
C ASN A 71 -1.85 -1.51 -3.56
N TYR A 72 -2.05 -1.47 -4.86
CA TYR A 72 -3.37 -1.59 -5.47
C TYR A 72 -3.92 -3.03 -5.43
N GLU A 73 -3.04 -4.02 -5.61
CA GLU A 73 -3.40 -5.44 -5.44
C GLU A 73 -3.89 -5.72 -4.02
N ALA A 74 -3.25 -5.14 -3.01
CA ALA A 74 -3.65 -5.25 -1.61
C ALA A 74 -5.01 -4.62 -1.36
N LEU A 75 -5.23 -3.41 -1.88
CA LEU A 75 -6.50 -2.69 -1.73
C LEU A 75 -7.67 -3.44 -2.37
N LEU A 76 -7.45 -4.12 -3.50
CA LEU A 76 -8.47 -4.95 -4.16
C LEU A 76 -9.02 -6.08 -3.28
N VAL A 77 -8.24 -6.52 -2.30
CA VAL A 77 -8.60 -7.60 -1.38
C VAL A 77 -8.74 -7.13 0.07
N ASP A 78 -9.01 -5.86 0.30
CA ASP A 78 -9.15 -5.27 1.65
C ASP A 78 -7.94 -5.55 2.57
N THR A 79 -6.73 -5.55 2.03
CA THR A 79 -5.49 -5.71 2.78
C THR A 79 -4.73 -4.38 2.81
N ILE A 80 -4.22 -3.97 3.97
CA ILE A 80 -3.52 -2.70 4.14
C ILE A 80 -2.07 -2.83 3.70
N PRO A 81 -1.63 -2.07 2.68
CA PRO A 81 -0.22 -2.02 2.32
C PRO A 81 0.60 -1.23 3.35
N ILE A 82 1.77 -1.76 3.70
CA ILE A 82 2.77 -1.11 4.53
C ILE A 82 3.94 -0.73 3.63
N ASN A 83 4.26 0.55 3.59
CA ASN A 83 5.30 1.14 2.76
C ASN A 83 6.32 1.92 3.59
N ILE A 84 7.53 2.08 3.05
CA ILE A 84 8.41 3.16 3.49
C ILE A 84 7.86 4.51 3.00
N LYS A 85 8.01 5.58 3.78
CA LYS A 85 7.64 6.94 3.36
C LYS A 85 8.32 7.31 2.05
N ASN A 86 7.52 7.78 1.10
CA ASN A 86 7.98 8.15 -0.23
C ASN A 86 7.05 9.23 -0.84
N ARG A 87 7.26 9.55 -2.12
CA ARG A 87 6.50 10.60 -2.82
C ARG A 87 5.02 10.27 -3.06
N VAL A 88 4.61 9.02 -2.87
CA VAL A 88 3.20 8.59 -3.05
C VAL A 88 2.39 8.78 -1.78
N GLU A 89 3.04 8.86 -0.61
CA GLU A 89 2.38 9.02 0.69
C GLU A 89 1.40 10.21 0.73
N PRO A 90 1.74 11.42 0.26
CA PRO A 90 0.82 12.56 0.26
C PRO A 90 -0.46 12.29 -0.53
N MET A 91 -0.36 11.59 -1.67
CA MET A 91 -1.52 11.22 -2.48
C MET A 91 -2.42 10.23 -1.73
N PHE A 92 -1.85 9.20 -1.11
CA PHE A 92 -2.61 8.24 -0.32
C PHE A 92 -3.34 8.91 0.84
N LYS A 93 -2.66 9.83 1.56
CA LYS A 93 -3.26 10.60 2.65
C LYS A 93 -4.35 11.55 2.18
N GLN A 94 -4.10 12.29 1.11
CA GLN A 94 -5.07 13.26 0.54
C GLN A 94 -6.38 12.60 0.12
N HIS A 95 -6.29 11.37 -0.42
CA HIS A 95 -7.45 10.62 -0.90
C HIS A 95 -7.98 9.60 0.11
N TYR A 96 -7.47 9.61 1.36
CA TYR A 96 -7.88 8.68 2.42
C TYR A 96 -7.73 7.22 2.01
N ILE A 97 -6.73 6.90 1.17
CA ILE A 97 -6.44 5.52 0.75
C ILE A 97 -5.82 4.77 1.93
N PRO A 98 -6.42 3.66 2.38
CA PRO A 98 -5.91 2.89 3.51
C PRO A 98 -4.49 2.38 3.24
N SER A 99 -3.55 2.79 4.07
CA SER A 99 -2.14 2.41 3.94
C SER A 99 -1.38 2.82 5.21
N GLU A 100 -0.29 2.14 5.47
CA GLU A 100 0.66 2.51 6.50
C GLU A 100 1.97 2.94 5.84
N PHE A 101 2.56 4.02 6.36
CA PHE A 101 3.86 4.54 5.93
C PHE A 101 4.78 4.67 7.14
N VAL A 102 5.93 3.99 7.09
CA VAL A 102 6.95 4.03 8.14
C VAL A 102 8.16 4.83 7.69
N ASP A 103 8.86 5.47 8.63
CA ASP A 103 10.08 6.23 8.33
C ASP A 103 11.24 5.29 7.99
N SER A 104 11.32 4.17 8.69
CA SER A 104 12.33 3.15 8.51
C SER A 104 11.73 1.75 8.69
N TRP A 105 12.24 0.77 7.95
CA TRP A 105 11.92 -0.65 8.20
C TRP A 105 12.44 -1.13 9.56
N ASP A 106 13.32 -0.35 10.21
CA ASP A 106 13.79 -0.60 11.56
C ASP A 106 12.75 -0.27 12.63
N ASP A 107 11.74 0.51 12.29
CA ASP A 107 10.65 0.88 13.18
C ASP A 107 9.62 -0.23 13.39
N LEU A 108 9.68 -1.29 12.60
CA LEU A 108 8.75 -2.42 12.68
C LEU A 108 9.12 -3.35 13.84
N ASP A 109 8.52 -3.11 14.99
CA ASP A 109 8.61 -3.96 16.18
C ASP A 109 7.22 -4.35 16.69
N GLU A 110 7.14 -5.08 17.79
CA GLU A 110 5.86 -5.52 18.38
C GLU A 110 5.04 -4.34 18.91
N GLU A 111 5.67 -3.27 19.41
CA GLU A 111 5.00 -2.06 19.89
C GLU A 111 4.37 -1.32 18.72
N TRP A 112 5.12 -1.12 17.64
CA TRP A 112 4.59 -0.55 16.40
C TRP A 112 3.40 -1.37 15.87
N PHE A 113 3.54 -2.69 15.79
CA PHE A 113 2.47 -3.56 15.31
C PHE A 113 1.22 -3.49 16.19
N ALA A 114 1.40 -3.44 17.52
CA ALA A 114 0.30 -3.27 18.47
C ALA A 114 -0.37 -1.89 18.34
N SER A 115 0.36 -0.86 17.91
CA SER A 115 -0.13 0.51 17.72
C SER A 115 -0.96 0.69 16.46
N LEU A 116 -0.86 -0.24 15.49
CA LEU A 116 -1.62 -0.15 14.24
C LEU A 116 -3.11 0.00 14.51
N SER A 117 -3.68 1.02 13.90
CA SER A 117 -5.12 1.27 14.02
C SER A 117 -5.90 0.09 13.45
N LYS A 118 -6.74 -0.50 14.28
CA LYS A 118 -7.66 -1.57 13.84
C LYS A 118 -8.89 -1.01 13.14
N ASN A 119 -9.01 0.31 13.07
CA ASN A 119 -10.15 1.03 12.52
C ASN A 119 -9.73 1.83 11.28
N TYR A 120 -9.61 1.18 10.15
CA TYR A 120 -9.45 1.87 8.88
C TYR A 120 -10.82 2.31 8.37
N TYR A 121 -11.07 3.61 8.44
CA TYR A 121 -12.24 4.23 7.83
C TYR A 121 -11.98 4.43 6.35
N GLY A 122 -12.94 4.10 5.51
CA GLY A 122 -12.88 4.39 4.07
C GLY A 122 -12.82 3.17 3.15
N TYR A 123 -12.87 1.95 3.68
CA TYR A 123 -12.96 0.74 2.86
C TYR A 123 -14.16 0.71 1.92
N ASP A 124 -15.25 1.36 2.29
CA ASP A 124 -16.45 1.42 1.47
C ASP A 124 -16.27 2.22 0.17
N LYS A 125 -15.15 2.95 0.06
CA LYS A 125 -14.81 3.77 -1.12
C LYS A 125 -13.59 3.29 -1.90
N ILE A 126 -12.93 2.22 -1.47
CA ILE A 126 -11.71 1.71 -2.15
C ILE A 126 -12.02 1.36 -3.61
N GLU A 127 -13.18 0.79 -3.89
CA GLU A 127 -13.57 0.44 -5.24
C GLU A 127 -13.58 1.67 -6.18
N GLU A 128 -13.95 2.84 -5.67
CA GLU A 128 -13.93 4.09 -6.44
C GLU A 128 -12.50 4.49 -6.83
N PHE A 129 -11.54 4.41 -5.90
CA PHE A 129 -10.12 4.75 -6.13
C PHE A 129 -9.43 3.83 -7.14
N LEU A 130 -9.98 2.65 -7.37
CA LEU A 130 -9.43 1.67 -8.30
C LEU A 130 -9.99 1.81 -9.71
N THR A 131 -10.89 2.79 -9.94
CA THR A 131 -11.49 3.03 -11.26
C THR A 131 -10.75 4.12 -12.04
N VAL A 132 -10.69 3.95 -13.35
CA VAL A 132 -10.18 4.97 -14.28
C VAL A 132 -11.04 6.24 -14.21
N GLU A 133 -12.35 6.08 -14.02
CA GLU A 133 -13.31 7.19 -13.92
C GLU A 133 -13.01 8.11 -12.75
N TYR A 134 -12.65 7.58 -11.60
CA TYR A 134 -12.26 8.37 -10.44
C TYR A 134 -11.07 9.29 -10.78
N TRP A 135 -9.99 8.73 -11.29
CA TRP A 135 -8.78 9.49 -11.62
C TRP A 135 -8.99 10.47 -12.77
N ALA A 136 -9.78 10.07 -13.80
CA ALA A 136 -10.12 10.97 -14.90
C ALA A 136 -10.95 12.17 -14.43
N ASN A 137 -11.89 11.98 -13.52
CA ASN A 137 -12.66 13.06 -12.95
C ASN A 137 -11.82 13.98 -12.07
N LEU A 138 -10.90 13.42 -11.28
CA LEU A 138 -9.97 14.20 -10.46
C LEU A 138 -9.07 15.09 -11.33
N ILE A 139 -8.53 14.57 -12.42
CA ILE A 139 -7.71 15.33 -13.38
C ILE A 139 -8.53 16.44 -14.04
N LYS A 140 -9.78 16.16 -14.44
CA LYS A 140 -10.68 17.18 -15.03
C LYS A 140 -11.00 18.30 -14.06
N CYS A 141 -11.28 17.98 -12.79
CA CYS A 141 -11.54 19.00 -11.76
C CYS A 141 -10.31 19.89 -11.55
N ASN A 142 -9.12 19.30 -11.43
CA ASN A 142 -7.89 20.08 -11.26
C ASN A 142 -7.55 20.96 -12.47
N LEU A 143 -7.80 20.48 -13.69
CA LEU A 143 -7.62 21.28 -14.89
C LEU A 143 -8.60 22.44 -14.95
N TYR A 144 -9.85 22.22 -14.56
CA TYR A 144 -10.88 23.26 -14.53
C TYR A 144 -10.55 24.36 -13.51
N GLU A 145 -10.10 23.99 -12.31
CA GLU A 145 -9.64 24.94 -11.29
C GLU A 145 -8.43 25.73 -11.81
N TRP A 146 -7.47 25.05 -12.44
CA TRP A 146 -6.31 25.70 -13.04
C TRP A 146 -6.70 26.73 -14.12
N GLU A 147 -7.64 26.40 -15.01
CA GLU A 147 -8.15 27.32 -16.03
C GLU A 147 -8.81 28.54 -15.41
N ILE A 148 -9.61 28.38 -14.33
CA ILE A 148 -10.26 29.50 -13.65
C ILE A 148 -9.21 30.45 -13.04
N ASP A 149 -8.19 29.90 -12.38
CA ASP A 149 -7.14 30.69 -11.72
C ASP A 149 -6.27 31.47 -12.72
N HIS A 150 -6.13 30.98 -13.95
CA HIS A 150 -5.27 31.58 -14.98
C HIS A 150 -6.02 32.44 -16.04
N ILE A 151 -7.35 32.41 -16.06
CA ILE A 151 -8.15 33.27 -16.96
C ILE A 151 -7.93 34.77 -16.67
N ASN A 152 -7.52 35.14 -15.48
CA ASN A 152 -7.36 36.52 -15.05
C ASN A 152 -5.89 37.00 -15.03
N GLU A 153 -4.93 36.19 -15.47
CA GLU A 153 -3.54 36.65 -15.60
C GLU A 153 -3.39 37.49 -16.87
N PRO A 154 -2.92 38.76 -16.78
CA PRO A 154 -2.65 39.56 -17.97
C PRO A 154 -1.51 38.94 -18.77
N ILE A 155 -1.75 38.75 -20.05
CA ILE A 155 -0.74 38.32 -21.04
C ILE A 155 0.36 39.38 -21.15
#